data_2d496f8b721811e50ecaa18530251ef8
#
_entry.id   2d496f8b721811e50ecaa18530251ef8
#
_cell.length_a   1.000
_cell.length_b   1.000
_cell.length_c   1.000
_cell.angle_alpha   90.00
_cell.angle_beta   90.00
_cell.angle_gamma   90.00
#
_symmetry.space_group_name_H-M   'P 1'
#
loop_
_entity.id
_entity.type
_entity.pdbx_description
1 polymer ?
#
loop_
_entity_poly.entity_id
_entity_poly.type
_entity_poly.pdbx_seq_one_letter_code
_entity_poly.pdbx_strand_id
1 'polypeptide(L)'
;PRPGICIRPVRGGRPLSQNYLDQTMTVVTKWSGVTVTDYLDTSYRAIVGHESQLRLMRVITGDAPVTLSFAPRPQFGAVPVGLQATDRGIRVTGSADPLVLVAPGLDWKITYVGAHPTATAVVNPAGGTFVVELRAGSDDMTDADMPESERRAFTHEAWSAFASRIAAPDKHAKAVLRSALTLKALCHGPTGAPLAAATTSLPEWVGGIRNWDYRYCWLRDAAMTVGALS
;
A
#
# COMPACT_ATOMS: atom_id res chain seq x y z
N PRO A 1 -7.57 -10.58 -14.48
CA PRO A 1 -7.46 -9.46 -13.53
C PRO A 1 -6.01 -9.34 -13.05
N ARG A 2 -5.54 -8.11 -12.83
CA ARG A 2 -4.22 -7.87 -12.27
C ARG A 2 -4.24 -8.19 -10.77
N PRO A 3 -3.19 -8.81 -10.20
CA PRO A 3 -3.10 -9.05 -8.77
C PRO A 3 -3.03 -7.73 -7.97
N GLY A 4 -3.49 -7.77 -6.72
CA GLY A 4 -3.49 -6.63 -5.79
C GLY A 4 -4.81 -5.85 -5.77
N ILE A 5 -4.73 -4.57 -5.38
CA ILE A 5 -5.87 -3.65 -5.36
C ILE A 5 -5.73 -2.69 -6.53
N CYS A 6 -6.70 -2.66 -7.42
CA CYS A 6 -6.70 -1.79 -8.59
C CYS A 6 -7.92 -0.86 -8.54
N ILE A 7 -7.69 0.44 -8.76
CA ILE A 7 -8.72 1.46 -8.90
C ILE A 7 -8.62 2.04 -10.31
N ARG A 8 -9.74 2.13 -11.02
CA ARG A 8 -9.81 2.68 -12.38
C ARG A 8 -11.13 3.40 -12.59
N PRO A 9 -11.13 4.55 -13.27
CA PRO A 9 -12.38 5.16 -13.70
C PRO A 9 -13.23 4.17 -14.51
N VAL A 10 -14.54 4.13 -14.26
CA VAL A 10 -15.47 3.25 -14.98
C VAL A 10 -15.43 3.53 -16.50
N ARG A 11 -15.29 4.79 -16.89
CA ARG A 11 -15.15 5.21 -18.29
C ARG A 11 -13.77 4.89 -18.89
N GLY A 12 -12.86 4.29 -18.12
CA GLY A 12 -11.50 4.01 -18.54
C GLY A 12 -10.61 5.27 -18.55
N GLY A 13 -9.51 5.19 -19.29
CA GLY A 13 -8.56 6.28 -19.43
C GLY A 13 -7.24 6.03 -18.68
N ARG A 14 -6.21 6.79 -19.08
CA ARG A 14 -4.92 6.83 -18.41
C ARG A 14 -4.93 7.92 -17.33
N PRO A 15 -4.17 7.77 -16.26
CA PRO A 15 -3.99 8.85 -15.31
C PRO A 15 -3.37 10.07 -15.99
N LEU A 16 -3.83 11.24 -15.60
CA LEU A 16 -3.29 12.54 -16.02
C LEU A 16 -1.94 12.81 -15.35
N SER A 17 -1.82 12.39 -14.09
CA SER A 17 -0.58 12.48 -13.33
C SER A 17 -0.53 11.44 -12.21
N GLN A 18 0.68 11.07 -11.83
CA GLN A 18 0.95 10.30 -10.61
C GLN A 18 2.23 10.82 -10.00
N ASN A 19 2.13 11.38 -8.82
CA ASN A 19 3.26 11.99 -8.12
C ASN A 19 3.21 11.67 -6.64
N TYR A 20 4.36 11.67 -6.01
CA TYR A 20 4.44 11.75 -4.57
C TYR A 20 4.10 13.16 -4.07
N LEU A 21 3.45 13.26 -2.94
CA LEU A 21 3.43 14.52 -2.18
C LEU A 21 4.84 14.78 -1.65
N ASP A 22 5.23 16.06 -1.68
CA ASP A 22 6.57 16.47 -1.22
C ASP A 22 6.81 16.00 0.22
N GLN A 23 8.05 15.58 0.48
CA GLN A 23 8.51 15.14 1.80
C GLN A 23 7.75 13.95 2.41
N THR A 24 6.96 13.21 1.62
CA THR A 24 6.18 12.07 2.11
C THR A 24 6.35 10.82 1.24
N MET A 25 5.81 9.70 1.72
CA MET A 25 5.62 8.46 0.95
C MET A 25 4.17 8.30 0.45
N THR A 26 3.43 9.40 0.38
CA THR A 26 2.05 9.44 -0.13
C THR A 26 2.05 9.66 -1.63
N VAL A 27 1.38 8.79 -2.37
CA VAL A 27 1.21 8.88 -3.83
C VAL A 27 -0.15 9.43 -4.16
N VAL A 28 -0.21 10.44 -5.04
CA VAL A 28 -1.45 10.99 -5.56
C VAL A 28 -1.55 10.68 -7.05
N THR A 29 -2.59 9.98 -7.43
CA THR A 29 -2.91 9.65 -8.82
C THR A 29 -4.18 10.39 -9.23
N LYS A 30 -4.12 11.15 -10.33
CA LYS A 30 -5.24 11.96 -10.83
C LYS A 30 -5.71 11.46 -12.18
N TRP A 31 -7.01 11.32 -12.33
CA TRP A 31 -7.71 11.16 -13.61
C TRP A 31 -8.68 12.33 -13.80
N SER A 32 -9.33 12.38 -14.95
CA SER A 32 -10.45 13.32 -15.15
C SER A 32 -11.58 12.94 -14.17
N GLY A 33 -11.94 13.86 -13.27
CA GLY A 33 -13.05 13.72 -12.32
C GLY A 33 -12.79 12.84 -11.11
N VAL A 34 -11.59 12.28 -10.93
CA VAL A 34 -11.26 11.49 -9.73
C VAL A 34 -9.78 11.58 -9.35
N THR A 35 -9.53 11.63 -8.07
CA THR A 35 -8.19 11.56 -7.46
C THR A 35 -8.14 10.41 -6.47
N VAL A 36 -7.04 9.67 -6.50
CA VAL A 36 -6.74 8.62 -5.50
C VAL A 36 -5.47 9.00 -4.77
N THR A 37 -5.55 9.04 -3.45
CA THR A 37 -4.41 9.29 -2.54
C THR A 37 -4.08 8.00 -1.82
N ASP A 38 -2.88 7.48 -2.03
CA ASP A 38 -2.41 6.21 -1.50
C ASP A 38 -1.30 6.44 -0.49
N TYR A 39 -1.42 5.86 0.72
CA TYR A 39 -0.37 5.90 1.72
C TYR A 39 -0.43 4.71 2.68
N LEU A 40 0.71 4.36 3.27
CA LEU A 40 0.77 3.44 4.40
C LEU A 40 0.58 4.25 5.67
N ASP A 41 -0.46 3.90 6.42
CA ASP A 41 -0.78 4.56 7.70
C ASP A 41 0.27 4.21 8.75
N THR A 42 0.81 5.22 9.42
CA THR A 42 1.79 5.06 10.50
C THR A 42 1.19 5.36 11.88
N SER A 43 -0.03 5.90 11.95
CA SER A 43 -0.65 6.33 13.20
C SER A 43 -0.90 5.17 14.17
N TYR A 44 -1.33 4.02 13.67
CA TYR A 44 -1.64 2.85 14.48
C TYR A 44 -0.39 2.15 15.04
N ARG A 45 0.79 2.34 14.43
CA ARG A 45 2.06 1.76 14.92
C ARG A 45 2.52 2.32 16.25
N ALA A 46 1.96 3.44 16.67
CA ALA A 46 2.15 3.98 18.01
C ALA A 46 1.38 3.19 19.10
N ILE A 47 0.49 2.27 18.68
CA ILE A 47 -0.29 1.43 19.60
C ILE A 47 0.46 0.12 19.82
N VAL A 48 0.75 -0.19 21.08
CA VAL A 48 1.42 -1.43 21.50
C VAL A 48 0.63 -2.65 21.03
N GLY A 49 1.30 -3.62 20.44
CA GLY A 49 0.70 -4.87 19.92
C GLY A 49 0.28 -4.80 18.43
N HIS A 50 0.47 -3.67 17.76
CA HIS A 50 0.15 -3.50 16.33
C HIS A 50 1.39 -3.37 15.44
N GLU A 51 2.56 -3.63 15.94
CA GLU A 51 3.85 -3.42 15.27
C GLU A 51 4.01 -4.27 14.00
N SER A 52 3.35 -5.44 13.97
CA SER A 52 3.39 -6.37 12.83
C SER A 52 2.28 -6.12 11.80
N GLN A 53 1.38 -5.19 12.07
CA GLN A 53 0.28 -4.89 11.16
C GLN A 53 0.69 -3.87 10.10
N LEU A 54 0.04 -3.95 8.94
CA LEU A 54 0.18 -2.98 7.86
C LEU A 54 -1.22 -2.51 7.44
N ARG A 55 -1.38 -1.21 7.31
CA ARG A 55 -2.61 -0.57 6.82
C ARG A 55 -2.29 0.30 5.61
N LEU A 56 -2.75 -0.14 4.43
CA LEU A 56 -2.69 0.66 3.20
C LEU A 56 -4.00 1.41 3.05
N MET A 57 -3.90 2.73 3.04
CA MET A 57 -5.02 3.63 2.82
C MET A 57 -5.10 4.04 1.36
N ARG A 58 -6.30 4.02 0.79
CA ARG A 58 -6.61 4.50 -0.55
C ARG A 58 -7.83 5.39 -0.48
N VAL A 59 -7.60 6.69 -0.55
CA VAL A 59 -8.63 7.73 -0.42
C VAL A 59 -9.05 8.18 -1.81
N ILE A 60 -10.31 7.97 -2.15
CA ILE A 60 -10.90 8.26 -3.45
C ILE A 60 -11.76 9.51 -3.30
N THR A 61 -11.48 10.55 -4.09
CA THR A 61 -12.22 11.82 -4.10
C THR A 61 -12.58 12.23 -5.53
N GLY A 62 -13.68 12.95 -5.69
CA GLY A 62 -14.15 13.47 -6.98
C GLY A 62 -15.56 13.00 -7.34
N ASP A 63 -15.97 13.24 -8.58
CA ASP A 63 -17.34 13.01 -9.06
C ASP A 63 -17.46 11.79 -9.98
N ALA A 64 -16.33 11.32 -10.54
CA ALA A 64 -16.36 10.20 -11.47
C ALA A 64 -16.37 8.85 -10.72
N PRO A 65 -17.26 7.92 -11.11
CA PRO A 65 -17.28 6.57 -10.53
C PRO A 65 -16.04 5.79 -10.95
N VAL A 66 -15.55 4.96 -10.04
CA VAL A 66 -14.41 4.07 -10.25
C VAL A 66 -14.76 2.61 -9.99
N THR A 67 -14.13 1.71 -10.72
CA THR A 67 -14.13 0.29 -10.40
C THR A 67 -12.99 0.00 -9.43
N LEU A 68 -13.32 -0.55 -8.29
CA LEU A 68 -12.41 -1.13 -7.32
C LEU A 68 -12.32 -2.63 -7.57
N SER A 69 -11.10 -3.14 -7.74
CA SER A 69 -10.84 -4.58 -7.94
C SER A 69 -9.82 -5.05 -6.93
N PHE A 70 -10.15 -6.12 -6.21
CA PHE A 70 -9.29 -6.75 -5.22
C PHE A 70 -9.02 -8.21 -5.59
N ALA A 71 -7.76 -8.52 -5.86
CA ALA A 71 -7.29 -9.82 -6.29
C ALA A 71 -6.03 -10.25 -5.51
N PRO A 72 -6.18 -10.66 -4.23
CA PRO A 72 -5.03 -11.07 -3.42
C PRO A 72 -4.36 -12.32 -4.02
N ARG A 73 -3.04 -12.34 -3.96
CA ARG A 73 -2.20 -13.44 -4.47
C ARG A 73 -1.08 -13.71 -3.46
N PRO A 74 -1.40 -14.21 -2.24
CA PRO A 74 -0.37 -14.52 -1.25
C PRO A 74 0.63 -15.53 -1.83
N GLN A 75 1.89 -15.36 -1.43
CA GLN A 75 3.01 -16.15 -1.94
C GLN A 75 3.04 -16.26 -3.47
N PHE A 76 2.89 -15.10 -4.15
CA PHE A 76 2.85 -15.00 -5.63
C PHE A 76 1.74 -15.82 -6.30
N GLY A 77 0.67 -16.14 -5.56
CA GLY A 77 -0.46 -16.93 -6.04
C GLY A 77 -0.27 -18.43 -5.89
N ALA A 78 0.79 -18.88 -5.22
CA ALA A 78 1.00 -20.30 -4.93
C ALA A 78 0.01 -20.85 -3.89
N VAL A 79 -0.51 -19.96 -3.01
CA VAL A 79 -1.50 -20.32 -2.00
C VAL A 79 -2.90 -19.96 -2.51
N PRO A 80 -3.80 -20.95 -2.68
CA PRO A 80 -5.19 -20.68 -3.02
C PRO A 80 -5.88 -19.98 -1.84
N VAL A 81 -6.67 -18.95 -2.13
CA VAL A 81 -7.44 -18.22 -1.14
C VAL A 81 -8.89 -18.09 -1.56
N GLY A 82 -9.79 -17.94 -0.58
CA GLY A 82 -11.18 -17.56 -0.79
C GLY A 82 -11.40 -16.07 -0.50
N LEU A 83 -12.50 -15.52 -1.03
CA LEU A 83 -12.97 -14.19 -0.69
C LEU A 83 -14.40 -14.29 -0.15
N GLN A 84 -14.65 -13.64 0.96
CA GLN A 84 -15.97 -13.52 1.57
C GLN A 84 -16.38 -12.05 1.61
N ALA A 85 -17.44 -11.70 0.91
CA ALA A 85 -18.03 -10.38 0.99
C ALA A 85 -18.80 -10.22 2.31
N THR A 86 -18.67 -9.06 2.94
CA THR A 86 -19.39 -8.63 4.13
C THR A 86 -19.94 -7.22 3.90
N ASP A 87 -20.74 -6.71 4.80
CA ASP A 87 -21.21 -5.31 4.81
C ASP A 87 -20.05 -4.31 5.00
N ARG A 88 -18.93 -4.78 5.57
CA ARG A 88 -17.70 -3.98 5.82
C ARG A 88 -16.66 -4.06 4.70
N GLY A 89 -16.81 -4.97 3.74
CA GLY A 89 -15.85 -5.18 2.66
C GLY A 89 -15.55 -6.64 2.37
N ILE A 90 -14.29 -6.99 2.16
CA ILE A 90 -13.85 -8.34 1.79
C ILE A 90 -12.91 -8.92 2.85
N ARG A 91 -13.24 -10.12 3.33
CA ARG A 91 -12.35 -10.97 4.14
C ARG A 91 -11.68 -12.01 3.23
N VAL A 92 -10.36 -12.15 3.36
CA VAL A 92 -9.60 -13.21 2.69
C VAL A 92 -9.56 -14.44 3.61
N THR A 93 -9.89 -15.60 3.06
CA THR A 93 -9.85 -16.88 3.78
C THR A 93 -8.79 -17.80 3.18
N GLY A 94 -8.19 -18.68 3.98
CA GLY A 94 -7.15 -19.61 3.54
C GLY A 94 -5.75 -19.00 3.44
N SER A 95 -5.56 -17.75 3.84
CA SER A 95 -4.24 -17.14 4.02
C SER A 95 -3.70 -17.47 5.41
N ALA A 96 -2.39 -17.73 5.54
CA ALA A 96 -1.75 -17.92 6.85
C ALA A 96 -1.78 -16.61 7.67
N ASP A 97 -1.52 -15.48 7.01
CA ASP A 97 -1.63 -14.17 7.63
C ASP A 97 -3.03 -13.58 7.37
N PRO A 98 -3.70 -13.04 8.39
CA PRO A 98 -4.98 -12.36 8.22
C PRO A 98 -4.88 -11.21 7.22
N LEU A 99 -5.88 -11.10 6.35
CA LEU A 99 -5.95 -10.05 5.34
C LEU A 99 -7.40 -9.66 5.10
N VAL A 100 -7.71 -8.39 5.25
CA VAL A 100 -9.04 -7.84 4.99
C VAL A 100 -8.97 -6.54 4.19
N LEU A 101 -9.97 -6.32 3.34
CA LEU A 101 -10.19 -5.05 2.65
C LEU A 101 -11.44 -4.39 3.24
N VAL A 102 -11.26 -3.34 4.01
CA VAL A 102 -12.36 -2.56 4.58
C VAL A 102 -12.79 -1.50 3.56
N ALA A 103 -14.01 -1.62 3.09
CA ALA A 103 -14.64 -0.71 2.13
C ALA A 103 -16.17 -0.88 2.27
N PRO A 104 -16.77 -0.26 3.30
CA PRO A 104 -18.15 -0.50 3.69
C PRO A 104 -19.15 0.01 2.64
N GLY A 105 -20.33 -0.60 2.61
CA GLY A 105 -21.44 -0.16 1.79
C GLY A 105 -21.30 -0.43 0.29
N LEU A 106 -20.37 -1.30 -0.13
CA LEU A 106 -20.18 -1.67 -1.53
C LEU A 106 -20.84 -3.00 -1.85
N ASP A 107 -21.44 -3.06 -3.04
CA ASP A 107 -21.98 -4.30 -3.62
C ASP A 107 -20.85 -5.03 -4.37
N TRP A 108 -20.37 -6.12 -3.78
CA TRP A 108 -19.22 -6.86 -4.25
C TRP A 108 -19.63 -8.04 -5.16
N LYS A 109 -19.05 -8.08 -6.34
CA LYS A 109 -19.11 -9.23 -7.25
C LYS A 109 -17.78 -10.00 -7.18
N ILE A 110 -17.86 -11.27 -6.79
CA ILE A 110 -16.70 -12.17 -6.76
C ILE A 110 -16.74 -13.09 -7.98
N THR A 111 -15.61 -13.14 -8.70
CA THR A 111 -15.40 -13.99 -9.87
C THR A 111 -14.12 -14.77 -9.71
N TYR A 112 -14.02 -15.93 -10.38
CA TYR A 112 -12.87 -16.83 -10.30
C TYR A 112 -12.24 -17.02 -11.68
N VAL A 113 -10.91 -17.07 -11.71
CA VAL A 113 -10.12 -17.52 -12.84
C VAL A 113 -9.24 -18.66 -12.34
N GLY A 114 -9.61 -19.90 -12.65
CA GLY A 114 -9.06 -21.08 -11.98
C GLY A 114 -9.31 -21.01 -10.47
N ALA A 115 -8.30 -21.24 -9.68
CA ALA A 115 -8.36 -21.17 -8.20
C ALA A 115 -8.25 -19.73 -7.64
N HIS A 116 -8.22 -18.72 -8.50
CA HIS A 116 -7.91 -17.35 -8.10
C HIS A 116 -9.14 -16.43 -8.14
N PRO A 117 -9.67 -16.02 -6.97
CA PRO A 117 -10.78 -15.10 -6.89
C PRO A 117 -10.37 -13.65 -7.14
N THR A 118 -11.34 -12.87 -7.58
CA THR A 118 -11.27 -11.41 -7.69
C THR A 118 -12.61 -10.84 -7.25
N ALA A 119 -12.59 -9.94 -6.29
CA ALA A 119 -13.74 -9.13 -5.91
C ALA A 119 -13.71 -7.81 -6.66
N THR A 120 -14.86 -7.38 -7.18
CA THR A 120 -15.03 -6.11 -7.88
C THR A 120 -16.26 -5.38 -7.36
N ALA A 121 -16.15 -4.07 -7.22
CA ALA A 121 -17.27 -3.19 -6.87
C ALA A 121 -17.12 -1.84 -7.59
N VAL A 122 -18.21 -1.09 -7.68
CA VAL A 122 -18.18 0.29 -8.18
C VAL A 122 -18.27 1.23 -6.98
N VAL A 123 -17.33 2.16 -6.90
CA VAL A 123 -17.34 3.27 -5.94
C VAL A 123 -17.77 4.53 -6.66
N ASN A 124 -18.79 5.20 -6.13
CA ASN A 124 -19.21 6.51 -6.58
C ASN A 124 -18.99 7.53 -5.46
N PRO A 125 -17.91 8.33 -5.51
CA PRO A 125 -17.62 9.31 -4.48
C PRO A 125 -18.65 10.45 -4.41
N ALA A 126 -19.33 10.76 -5.53
CA ALA A 126 -20.39 11.78 -5.63
C ALA A 126 -19.99 13.15 -5.03
N GLY A 127 -18.76 13.60 -5.33
CA GLY A 127 -18.20 14.85 -4.77
C GLY A 127 -17.65 14.73 -3.35
N GLY A 128 -17.82 13.58 -2.70
CA GLY A 128 -17.31 13.30 -1.36
C GLY A 128 -15.99 12.53 -1.34
N THR A 129 -15.76 11.86 -0.24
CA THR A 129 -14.58 11.02 0.00
C THR A 129 -15.01 9.59 0.28
N PHE A 130 -14.41 8.63 -0.39
CA PHE A 130 -14.56 7.21 -0.08
C PHE A 130 -13.20 6.62 0.31
N VAL A 131 -13.15 5.93 1.43
CA VAL A 131 -11.92 5.35 1.98
C VAL A 131 -11.93 3.84 1.79
N VAL A 132 -10.85 3.32 1.23
CA VAL A 132 -10.56 1.89 1.14
C VAL A 132 -9.33 1.62 2.00
N GLU A 133 -9.42 0.68 2.92
CA GLU A 133 -8.32 0.31 3.79
C GLU A 133 -8.00 -1.18 3.64
N LEU A 134 -6.77 -1.51 3.24
CA LEU A 134 -6.26 -2.88 3.31
C LEU A 134 -5.54 -3.05 4.64
N ARG A 135 -5.96 -4.05 5.42
CA ARG A 135 -5.31 -4.46 6.67
C ARG A 135 -4.65 -5.82 6.47
N ALA A 136 -3.34 -5.87 6.65
CA ALA A 136 -2.56 -7.11 6.67
C ALA A 136 -2.04 -7.35 8.09
N GLY A 137 -2.07 -8.60 8.56
CA GLY A 137 -1.75 -8.96 9.93
C GLY A 137 -2.92 -8.75 10.92
N SER A 138 -4.11 -8.45 10.40
CA SER A 138 -5.32 -8.27 11.20
C SER A 138 -6.55 -8.74 10.42
N ASP A 139 -7.51 -9.33 11.10
CA ASP A 139 -8.83 -9.68 10.56
C ASP A 139 -9.93 -8.73 11.04
N ASP A 140 -9.57 -7.72 11.82
CA ASP A 140 -10.47 -6.70 12.30
C ASP A 140 -10.95 -5.81 11.15
N MET A 141 -12.26 -5.64 11.03
CA MET A 141 -12.93 -4.79 10.04
C MET A 141 -13.72 -3.64 10.69
N THR A 142 -13.56 -3.41 11.99
CA THR A 142 -14.24 -2.31 12.69
C THR A 142 -13.71 -0.95 12.22
N ASP A 143 -14.46 0.10 12.48
CA ASP A 143 -13.99 1.46 12.20
C ASP A 143 -12.78 1.78 13.08
N ALA A 144 -11.85 2.54 12.52
CA ALA A 144 -10.74 3.05 13.31
C ALA A 144 -11.24 4.18 14.24
N ASP A 145 -10.68 4.24 15.45
CA ASP A 145 -11.03 5.28 16.45
C ASP A 145 -10.71 6.69 15.95
N MET A 146 -9.71 6.81 15.08
CA MET A 146 -9.26 8.08 14.51
C MET A 146 -9.77 8.24 13.07
N PRO A 147 -10.38 9.37 12.70
CA PRO A 147 -10.78 9.67 11.33
C PRO A 147 -9.62 9.59 10.33
N GLU A 148 -9.89 9.22 9.08
CA GLU A 148 -8.87 9.09 8.02
C GLU A 148 -8.05 10.36 7.86
N SER A 149 -8.68 11.53 7.89
CA SER A 149 -8.00 12.82 7.73
C SER A 149 -6.94 13.08 8.82
N GLU A 150 -7.21 12.69 10.05
CA GLU A 150 -6.26 12.81 11.17
C GLU A 150 -5.14 11.76 11.04
N ARG A 151 -5.46 10.53 10.68
CA ARG A 151 -4.48 9.46 10.41
C ARG A 151 -3.51 9.88 9.29
N ARG A 152 -4.04 10.49 8.23
CA ARG A 152 -3.25 11.01 7.11
C ARG A 152 -2.37 12.17 7.54
N ALA A 153 -2.91 13.12 8.32
CA ALA A 153 -2.14 14.23 8.86
C ALA A 153 -0.98 13.74 9.73
N PHE A 154 -1.24 12.81 10.65
CA PHE A 154 -0.20 12.18 11.48
C PHE A 154 0.89 11.53 10.61
N THR A 155 0.47 10.76 9.61
CA THR A 155 1.41 10.08 8.70
C THR A 155 2.26 11.09 7.92
N HIS A 156 1.68 12.18 7.42
CA HIS A 156 2.41 13.23 6.71
C HIS A 156 3.40 13.95 7.64
N GLU A 157 2.99 14.27 8.87
CA GLU A 157 3.86 14.89 9.87
C GLU A 157 5.07 14.01 10.18
N ALA A 158 4.85 12.71 10.40
CA ALA A 158 5.92 11.77 10.66
C ALA A 158 6.96 11.71 9.52
N TRP A 159 6.50 11.70 8.26
CA TRP A 159 7.39 11.72 7.09
C TRP A 159 8.10 13.07 6.93
N SER A 160 7.40 14.18 7.09
CA SER A 160 7.97 15.52 6.99
C SER A 160 9.00 15.78 8.08
N ALA A 161 8.75 15.32 9.31
CA ALA A 161 9.71 15.40 10.42
C ALA A 161 10.98 14.56 10.16
N PHE A 162 10.85 13.41 9.47
CA PHE A 162 12.04 12.68 9.02
C PHE A 162 12.75 13.42 7.89
N ALA A 163 12.02 13.90 6.88
CA ALA A 163 12.56 14.60 5.72
C ALA A 163 13.34 15.85 6.12
N SER A 164 12.88 16.61 7.12
CA SER A 164 13.53 17.84 7.60
C SER A 164 14.90 17.63 8.23
N ARG A 165 15.24 16.39 8.60
CA ARG A 165 16.55 16.03 9.18
C ARG A 165 17.57 15.60 8.12
N ILE A 166 17.15 15.44 6.87
CA ILE A 166 18.04 15.00 5.79
C ILE A 166 18.80 16.19 5.25
N ALA A 167 20.12 16.17 5.39
CA ALA A 167 21.03 17.15 4.79
C ALA A 167 21.20 16.83 3.29
N ALA A 168 20.29 17.29 2.46
CA ALA A 168 20.38 17.09 1.02
C ALA A 168 21.27 18.19 0.38
N PRO A 169 22.20 17.84 -0.54
CA PRO A 169 23.00 18.82 -1.26
C PRO A 169 22.12 19.62 -2.24
N ASP A 170 22.47 20.85 -2.55
CA ASP A 170 21.70 21.71 -3.47
C ASP A 170 21.47 21.03 -4.82
N LYS A 171 22.50 20.40 -5.36
CA LYS A 171 22.40 19.62 -6.59
C LYS A 171 21.68 18.29 -6.31
N HIS A 172 20.59 18.04 -7.03
CA HIS A 172 19.77 16.82 -6.92
C HIS A 172 19.04 16.62 -5.57
N ALA A 173 18.81 17.67 -4.77
CA ALA A 173 18.17 17.61 -3.45
C ALA A 173 16.87 16.77 -3.43
N LYS A 174 16.00 16.95 -4.43
CA LYS A 174 14.75 16.19 -4.53
C LYS A 174 14.97 14.69 -4.71
N ALA A 175 15.96 14.28 -5.50
CA ALA A 175 16.26 12.87 -5.73
C ALA A 175 16.90 12.23 -4.48
N VAL A 176 17.80 12.96 -3.81
CA VAL A 176 18.43 12.52 -2.55
C VAL A 176 17.35 12.33 -1.48
N LEU A 177 16.47 13.32 -1.29
CA LEU A 177 15.38 13.23 -0.32
C LEU A 177 14.45 12.05 -0.63
N ARG A 178 14.05 11.85 -1.90
CA ARG A 178 13.22 10.71 -2.31
C ARG A 178 13.90 9.38 -2.01
N SER A 179 15.21 9.27 -2.25
CA SER A 179 16.00 8.07 -1.93
C SER A 179 16.01 7.80 -0.42
N ALA A 180 16.28 8.83 0.39
CA ALA A 180 16.30 8.71 1.85
C ALA A 180 14.93 8.27 2.40
N LEU A 181 13.83 8.87 1.92
CA LEU A 181 12.47 8.45 2.28
C LEU A 181 12.19 6.99 1.89
N THR A 182 12.66 6.56 0.73
CA THR A 182 12.49 5.17 0.27
C THR A 182 13.28 4.19 1.13
N LEU A 183 14.53 4.50 1.46
CA LEU A 183 15.35 3.69 2.37
C LEU A 183 14.71 3.59 3.76
N LYS A 184 14.22 4.71 4.28
CA LYS A 184 13.50 4.72 5.57
C LYS A 184 12.23 3.88 5.53
N ALA A 185 11.47 3.92 4.42
CA ALA A 185 10.26 3.11 4.24
C ALA A 185 10.55 1.59 4.19
N LEU A 186 11.75 1.20 3.80
CA LEU A 186 12.20 -0.19 3.78
C LEU A 186 12.73 -0.68 5.14
N CYS A 187 12.84 0.18 6.14
CA CYS A 187 13.21 -0.26 7.49
C CYS A 187 12.04 -0.96 8.17
N HIS A 188 12.27 -2.19 8.61
CA HIS A 188 11.29 -2.98 9.36
C HIS A 188 11.01 -2.32 10.72
N GLY A 189 9.77 -1.94 10.97
CA GLY A 189 9.40 -1.15 12.16
C GLY A 189 9.87 -1.75 13.49
N PRO A 190 9.57 -3.03 13.79
CA PRO A 190 9.90 -3.63 15.08
C PRO A 190 11.40 -3.77 15.35
N THR A 191 12.22 -4.04 14.33
CA THR A 191 13.66 -4.32 14.50
C THR A 191 14.57 -3.20 14.01
N GLY A 192 14.06 -2.25 13.23
CA GLY A 192 14.86 -1.23 12.56
C GLY A 192 15.69 -1.76 11.38
N ALA A 193 15.69 -3.07 11.12
CA ALA A 193 16.51 -3.68 10.07
C ALA A 193 16.03 -3.23 8.66
N PRO A 194 16.92 -2.69 7.82
CA PRO A 194 16.56 -2.32 6.46
C PRO A 194 16.43 -3.56 5.57
N LEU A 195 15.34 -3.67 4.84
CA LEU A 195 15.16 -4.65 3.78
C LEU A 195 15.97 -4.22 2.55
N ALA A 196 16.52 -5.18 1.82
CA ALA A 196 17.20 -4.87 0.56
C ALA A 196 16.22 -4.35 -0.50
N ALA A 197 15.01 -4.90 -0.56
CA ALA A 197 13.88 -4.36 -1.32
C ALA A 197 12.55 -4.90 -0.77
N ALA A 198 11.43 -4.29 -1.17
CA ALA A 198 10.08 -4.75 -0.83
C ALA A 198 9.65 -6.01 -1.63
N THR A 199 10.46 -6.48 -2.56
CA THR A 199 10.15 -7.56 -3.49
C THR A 199 11.26 -8.60 -3.56
N THR A 200 10.98 -9.75 -4.18
CA THR A 200 12.02 -10.69 -4.64
C THR A 200 12.64 -10.20 -5.96
N SER A 201 13.79 -10.75 -6.34
CA SER A 201 14.33 -10.56 -7.70
C SER A 201 13.52 -11.35 -8.74
N LEU A 202 13.69 -11.01 -10.00
CA LEU A 202 13.47 -11.95 -11.10
C LEU A 202 14.66 -12.92 -11.18
N PRO A 203 14.49 -14.10 -11.81
CA PRO A 203 15.62 -14.96 -12.12
C PRO A 203 16.71 -14.20 -12.91
N GLU A 204 17.99 -14.46 -12.62
CA GLU A 204 19.11 -13.82 -13.31
C GLU A 204 19.08 -13.98 -14.84
N TRP A 205 18.46 -15.05 -15.30
CA TRP A 205 18.16 -15.31 -16.71
C TRP A 205 16.86 -16.10 -16.87
N VAL A 206 16.20 -15.94 -17.98
CA VAL A 206 14.90 -16.58 -18.26
C VAL A 206 14.96 -18.09 -18.12
N GLY A 207 14.11 -18.67 -17.27
CA GLY A 207 14.12 -20.10 -16.94
C GLY A 207 15.19 -20.53 -15.94
N GLY A 208 16.00 -19.59 -15.43
CA GLY A 208 16.98 -19.86 -14.38
C GLY A 208 16.38 -20.04 -13.00
N ILE A 209 17.13 -20.71 -12.13
CA ILE A 209 16.72 -21.00 -10.74
C ILE A 209 17.28 -19.99 -9.73
N ARG A 210 18.22 -19.14 -10.14
CA ARG A 210 18.82 -18.13 -9.25
C ARG A 210 17.89 -16.95 -9.10
N ASN A 211 17.19 -16.95 -7.98
CA ASN A 211 16.23 -15.92 -7.59
C ASN A 211 16.49 -15.57 -6.12
N TRP A 212 16.62 -14.26 -5.84
CA TRP A 212 17.00 -13.75 -4.54
C TRP A 212 15.82 -13.10 -3.85
N ASP A 213 15.60 -13.42 -2.58
CA ASP A 213 14.57 -12.75 -1.78
C ASP A 213 15.17 -11.51 -1.11
N TYR A 214 14.85 -10.34 -1.63
CA TYR A 214 15.30 -9.05 -1.13
C TYR A 214 14.46 -8.52 0.04
N ARG A 215 13.40 -9.22 0.43
CA ARG A 215 12.56 -8.86 1.58
C ARG A 215 13.25 -9.13 2.94
N TYR A 216 14.49 -9.60 2.92
CA TYR A 216 15.34 -9.80 4.08
C TYR A 216 16.37 -8.68 4.23
N CYS A 217 16.95 -8.58 5.42
CA CYS A 217 18.06 -7.70 5.70
C CYS A 217 19.36 -8.32 5.14
N TRP A 218 19.84 -7.82 4.00
CA TRP A 218 21.13 -8.19 3.43
C TRP A 218 22.21 -7.32 4.05
N LEU A 219 23.27 -7.91 4.57
CA LEU A 219 24.34 -7.18 5.28
C LEU A 219 24.97 -6.06 4.45
N ARG A 220 25.24 -6.31 3.17
CA ARG A 220 25.74 -5.30 2.24
C ARG A 220 24.80 -4.11 2.13
N ASP A 221 23.53 -4.39 1.86
CA ASP A 221 22.51 -3.36 1.63
C ASP A 221 22.21 -2.60 2.93
N ALA A 222 22.21 -3.31 4.07
CA ALA A 222 22.06 -2.70 5.39
C ALA A 222 23.22 -1.73 5.70
N ALA A 223 24.46 -2.14 5.47
CA ALA A 223 25.64 -1.29 5.70
C ALA A 223 25.59 -0.01 4.85
N MET A 224 25.21 -0.13 3.57
CA MET A 224 25.06 1.02 2.67
C MET A 224 23.91 1.93 3.09
N THR A 225 22.77 1.35 3.51
CA THR A 225 21.60 2.12 3.96
C THR A 225 21.90 2.89 5.24
N VAL A 226 22.54 2.24 6.24
CA VAL A 226 22.94 2.92 7.48
C VAL A 226 23.90 4.06 7.17
N GLY A 227 24.92 3.83 6.35
CA GLY A 227 25.86 4.89 5.96
C GLY A 227 25.25 6.04 5.16
N ALA A 228 24.12 5.80 4.46
CA ALA A 228 23.43 6.85 3.72
C ALA A 228 22.42 7.65 4.59
N LEU A 229 21.98 7.10 5.72
CA LEU A 229 20.99 7.71 6.63
C LEU A 229 21.62 8.28 7.92
N SER A 230 22.92 8.03 8.16
CA SER A 230 23.71 8.61 9.25
C SER A 230 24.26 9.97 8.88
#